data_1362b94039b13891f435b7543cfa3015
#
_entry.id   1362b94039b13891f435b7543cfa3015
#
_cell.length_a   1.000
_cell.length_b   1.000
_cell.length_c   1.000
_cell.angle_alpha   90.00
_cell.angle_beta   90.00
_cell.angle_gamma   90.00
#
_symmetry.space_group_name_H-M   'P 1'
#
loop_
_entity.id
_entity.type
_entity.pdbx_description
1 polymer ?
#
loop_
_entity_poly.entity_id
_entity_poly.type
_entity_poly.pdbx_seq_one_letter_code
_entity_poly.pdbx_strand_id
1 'polypeptide(L)'
;TGGLEQVYRANLHSRTAGRVLLRLTKTPYRTEHDIYKPARNIRWQDWFTPADSIKVHVESKRARIKNPAFVGLKIKDAVCDSQRDSFGERSSVDKQRPDIRIHAFLDDKTVQIFIDTSGEALFKRGYRQDTGEAPLRENLAAGLLLLAGYDGSQPFQDPFCGSGTIAIEAALIALNRAPGIMRRFGFEKLQKHDPALWQRIK
;
A
#
# COMPACT_ATOMS: atom_id res chain seq x y z
N THR A 1 -11.41 2.41 11.21
CA THR A 1 -10.31 2.74 12.15
C THR A 1 -9.87 1.47 12.85
N GLY A 2 -8.57 1.20 12.86
CA GLY A 2 -8.02 0.00 13.48
C GLY A 2 -6.53 0.18 13.81
N GLY A 3 -6.00 -0.73 14.64
CA GLY A 3 -4.59 -0.81 14.99
C GLY A 3 -3.77 -1.64 14.00
N LEU A 4 -2.58 -2.06 14.42
CA LEU A 4 -1.66 -2.86 13.60
C LEU A 4 -2.25 -4.22 13.20
N GLU A 5 -3.04 -4.85 14.08
CA GLU A 5 -3.69 -6.12 13.77
C GLU A 5 -4.59 -6.00 12.54
N GLN A 6 -5.42 -4.95 12.47
CA GLN A 6 -6.31 -4.72 11.32
C GLN A 6 -5.51 -4.42 10.04
N VAL A 7 -4.36 -3.75 10.15
CA VAL A 7 -3.44 -3.54 9.02
C VAL A 7 -2.91 -4.88 8.51
N TYR A 8 -2.47 -5.77 9.40
CA TYR A 8 -1.95 -7.09 9.02
C TYR A 8 -3.04 -7.96 8.39
N ARG A 9 -4.22 -8.06 9.03
CA ARG A 9 -5.36 -8.80 8.49
C ARG A 9 -5.81 -8.27 7.13
N ALA A 10 -5.91 -6.95 6.96
CA ALA A 10 -6.31 -6.34 5.70
C ALA A 10 -5.31 -6.64 4.58
N ASN A 11 -4.00 -6.58 4.84
CA ASN A 11 -2.97 -6.93 3.88
C ASN A 11 -2.98 -8.43 3.52
N LEU A 12 -3.16 -9.30 4.51
CA LEU A 12 -3.14 -10.75 4.34
C LEU A 12 -4.37 -11.27 3.58
N HIS A 13 -5.56 -10.81 3.99
CA HIS A 13 -6.83 -11.41 3.57
C HIS A 13 -7.56 -10.66 2.45
N SER A 14 -7.20 -9.41 2.14
CA SER A 14 -7.93 -8.66 1.11
C SER A 14 -7.70 -9.25 -0.28
N ARG A 15 -8.79 -9.71 -0.91
CA ARG A 15 -8.77 -10.26 -2.26
C ARG A 15 -8.84 -9.19 -3.35
N THR A 16 -9.52 -8.08 -3.07
CA THR A 16 -9.85 -7.06 -4.08
C THR A 16 -9.05 -5.76 -3.95
N ALA A 17 -8.52 -5.44 -2.77
CA ALA A 17 -7.75 -4.22 -2.57
C ALA A 17 -6.47 -4.20 -3.41
N GLY A 18 -6.12 -3.03 -3.91
CA GLY A 18 -4.83 -2.78 -4.58
C GLY A 18 -3.70 -2.54 -3.59
N ARG A 19 -4.00 -1.84 -2.49
CA ARG A 19 -3.07 -1.49 -1.39
C ARG A 19 -3.84 -1.24 -0.10
N VAL A 20 -3.13 -1.39 1.02
CA VAL A 20 -3.56 -0.95 2.34
C VAL A 20 -2.66 0.19 2.79
N LEU A 21 -3.24 1.36 2.97
CA LEU A 21 -2.55 2.58 3.36
C LEU A 21 -2.94 2.97 4.79
N LEU A 22 -1.94 3.17 5.64
CA LEU A 22 -2.15 3.66 7.00
C LEU A 22 -2.07 5.18 7.01
N ARG A 23 -3.18 5.85 7.33
CA ARG A 23 -3.23 7.30 7.36
C ARG A 23 -2.54 7.86 8.60
N LEU A 24 -1.52 8.70 8.37
CA LEU A 24 -0.76 9.37 9.42
C LEU A 24 -1.34 10.73 9.78
N THR A 25 -1.84 11.47 8.77
CA THR A 25 -2.47 12.77 9.00
C THR A 25 -3.51 13.09 7.94
N LYS A 26 -4.45 13.96 8.30
CA LYS A 26 -5.41 14.62 7.39
C LYS A 26 -5.56 16.05 7.84
N THR A 27 -5.24 17.01 6.97
CA THR A 27 -5.27 18.44 7.29
C THR A 27 -5.85 19.24 6.13
N PRO A 28 -6.50 20.37 6.41
CA PRO A 28 -6.88 21.31 5.36
C PRO A 28 -5.63 21.96 4.75
N TYR A 29 -5.72 22.37 3.48
CA TYR A 29 -4.71 23.14 2.79
C TYR A 29 -5.36 24.17 1.86
N ARG A 30 -4.63 25.25 1.57
CA ARG A 30 -4.97 26.28 0.56
C ARG A 30 -3.87 26.37 -0.49
N THR A 31 -2.62 26.29 -0.05
CA THR A 31 -1.40 26.42 -0.86
C THR A 31 -0.46 25.24 -0.62
N GLU A 32 0.57 25.11 -1.43
CA GLU A 32 1.62 24.10 -1.26
C GLU A 32 2.38 24.23 0.06
N HIS A 33 2.50 25.45 0.59
CA HIS A 33 3.18 25.73 1.86
C HIS A 33 2.45 25.11 3.05
N ASP A 34 1.11 25.02 2.97
CA ASP A 34 0.30 24.44 4.04
C ASP A 34 0.53 22.92 4.21
N ILE A 35 1.16 22.27 3.23
CA ILE A 35 1.42 20.83 3.22
C ILE A 35 2.71 20.49 3.96
N TYR A 36 3.74 21.34 3.88
CA TYR A 36 5.04 21.06 4.46
C TYR A 36 4.98 20.90 5.99
N LYS A 37 4.35 21.84 6.70
CA LYS A 37 4.28 21.82 8.17
C LYS A 37 3.58 20.58 8.74
N PRO A 38 2.39 20.19 8.29
CA PRO A 38 1.76 18.94 8.72
C PRO A 38 2.59 17.70 8.39
N ALA A 39 3.26 17.67 7.23
CA ALA A 39 4.13 16.55 6.86
C ALA A 39 5.37 16.45 7.77
N ARG A 40 5.99 17.59 8.14
CA ARG A 40 7.13 17.64 9.06
C ARG A 40 6.76 17.25 10.49
N ASN A 41 5.53 17.57 10.94
CA ASN A 41 5.05 17.28 12.28
C ASN A 41 4.72 15.79 12.50
N ILE A 42 4.70 14.96 11.46
CA ILE A 42 4.61 13.52 11.61
C ILE A 42 5.90 13.01 12.25
N ARG A 43 5.78 12.22 13.30
CA ARG A 43 6.93 11.58 13.96
C ARG A 43 7.46 10.44 13.10
N TRP A 44 8.22 10.78 12.04
CA TRP A 44 8.73 9.80 11.08
C TRP A 44 9.68 8.80 11.71
N GLN A 45 10.43 9.19 12.75
CA GLN A 45 11.30 8.33 13.54
C GLN A 45 10.58 7.15 14.19
N ASP A 46 9.26 7.23 14.39
CA ASP A 46 8.46 6.11 14.91
C ASP A 46 8.18 5.04 13.83
N TRP A 47 8.44 5.34 12.58
CA TRP A 47 8.06 4.50 11.44
C TRP A 47 9.25 3.89 10.72
N PHE A 48 10.32 4.63 10.51
CA PHE A 48 11.50 4.18 9.79
C PHE A 48 12.72 5.07 10.09
N THR A 49 13.91 4.58 9.74
CA THR A 49 15.19 5.25 9.98
C THR A 49 15.80 5.85 8.71
N PRO A 50 16.85 6.69 8.80
CA PRO A 50 17.58 7.17 7.63
C PRO A 50 18.24 6.09 6.77
N ALA A 51 18.45 4.88 7.30
CA ALA A 51 18.96 3.73 6.55
C ALA A 51 17.97 3.25 5.47
N ASP A 52 16.67 3.53 5.66
CA ASP A 52 15.62 3.14 4.73
C ASP A 52 15.47 4.15 3.60
N SER A 53 15.44 3.71 2.36
CA SER A 53 15.15 4.55 1.21
C SER A 53 13.66 4.87 1.09
N ILE A 54 13.33 6.08 0.63
CA ILE A 54 11.94 6.55 0.54
C ILE A 54 11.50 6.90 -0.87
N LYS A 55 10.19 6.81 -1.11
CA LYS A 55 9.52 7.39 -2.27
C LYS A 55 8.21 8.03 -1.85
N VAL A 56 7.97 9.26 -2.31
CA VAL A 56 6.67 9.93 -2.15
C VAL A 56 5.89 9.81 -3.44
N HIS A 57 4.66 9.33 -3.35
CA HIS A 57 3.70 9.27 -4.44
C HIS A 57 2.52 10.17 -4.11
N VAL A 58 2.11 11.01 -5.06
CA VAL A 58 1.02 11.97 -4.86
C VAL A 58 -0.07 11.71 -5.88
N GLU A 59 -1.26 11.50 -5.38
CA GLU A 59 -2.49 11.44 -6.17
C GLU A 59 -3.38 12.64 -5.83
N SER A 60 -4.09 13.15 -6.83
CA SER A 60 -4.98 14.29 -6.63
C SER A 60 -6.28 14.09 -7.38
N LYS A 61 -7.39 14.46 -6.73
CA LYS A 61 -8.72 14.47 -7.34
C LYS A 61 -9.41 15.80 -7.00
N ARG A 62 -9.62 16.63 -8.02
CA ARG A 62 -10.21 17.98 -7.87
C ARG A 62 -9.39 18.88 -6.93
N ALA A 63 -8.08 18.66 -6.83
CA ALA A 63 -7.20 19.45 -5.97
C ALA A 63 -7.05 20.88 -6.49
N ARG A 64 -6.88 21.82 -5.54
CA ARG A 64 -6.59 23.23 -5.87
C ARG A 64 -5.20 23.42 -6.44
N ILE A 65 -4.27 22.57 -6.03
CA ILE A 65 -2.87 22.59 -6.49
C ILE A 65 -2.79 21.80 -7.80
N LYS A 66 -2.32 22.46 -8.86
CA LYS A 66 -2.20 21.89 -10.20
C LYS A 66 -0.96 21.02 -10.42
N ASN A 67 0.06 21.14 -9.55
CA ASN A 67 1.33 20.42 -9.69
C ASN A 67 1.54 19.39 -8.54
N PRO A 68 1.03 18.16 -8.68
CA PRO A 68 1.23 17.11 -7.67
C PRO A 68 2.71 16.75 -7.45
N ALA A 69 3.57 16.90 -8.48
CA ALA A 69 4.99 16.59 -8.35
C ALA A 69 5.68 17.55 -7.38
N PHE A 70 5.32 18.83 -7.38
CA PHE A 70 5.84 19.80 -6.43
C PHE A 70 5.40 19.49 -4.99
N VAL A 71 4.16 19.05 -4.81
CA VAL A 71 3.66 18.56 -3.50
C VAL A 71 4.50 17.39 -3.01
N GLY A 72 4.81 16.44 -3.89
CA GLY A 72 5.67 15.30 -3.56
C GLY A 72 7.06 15.71 -3.09
N LEU A 73 7.65 16.73 -3.72
CA LEU A 73 8.93 17.33 -3.28
C LEU A 73 8.80 17.97 -1.90
N LYS A 74 7.74 18.74 -1.63
CA LYS A 74 7.50 19.37 -0.33
C LYS A 74 7.34 18.35 0.79
N ILE A 75 6.60 17.26 0.55
CA ILE A 75 6.45 16.18 1.53
C ILE A 75 7.80 15.48 1.75
N LYS A 76 8.54 15.18 0.67
CA LYS A 76 9.88 14.57 0.76
C LYS A 76 10.83 15.47 1.58
N ASP A 77 10.84 16.78 1.33
CA ASP A 77 11.70 17.72 2.08
C ASP A 77 11.31 17.74 3.55
N ALA A 78 10.01 17.76 3.87
CA ALA A 78 9.51 17.71 5.24
C ALA A 78 9.95 16.43 5.99
N VAL A 79 9.89 15.26 5.32
CA VAL A 79 10.39 13.98 5.86
C VAL A 79 11.89 14.06 6.13
N CYS A 80 12.67 14.52 5.15
CA CYS A 80 14.12 14.61 5.27
C CYS A 80 14.56 15.58 6.38
N ASP A 81 13.87 16.71 6.52
CA ASP A 81 14.19 17.69 7.56
C ASP A 81 13.81 17.17 8.96
N SER A 82 12.65 16.50 9.09
CA SER A 82 12.28 15.84 10.34
C SER A 82 13.28 14.77 10.76
N GLN A 83 13.84 14.01 9.81
CA GLN A 83 14.87 13.00 10.10
C GLN A 83 16.20 13.64 10.48
N ARG A 84 16.62 14.72 9.83
CA ARG A 84 17.83 15.46 10.23
C ARG A 84 17.73 15.99 11.65
N ASP A 85 16.55 16.50 12.05
CA ASP A 85 16.34 16.98 13.41
C ASP A 85 16.42 15.84 14.44
N SER A 86 15.99 14.63 14.07
CA SER A 86 15.90 13.48 14.98
C SER A 86 17.18 12.63 15.00
N PHE A 87 17.88 12.49 13.87
CA PHE A 87 18.97 11.54 13.68
C PHE A 87 20.29 12.19 13.19
N GLY A 88 20.27 13.47 12.80
CA GLY A 88 21.39 14.12 12.12
C GLY A 88 21.54 13.74 10.64
N GLU A 89 20.81 12.75 10.17
CA GLU A 89 20.87 12.18 8.83
C GLU A 89 19.49 12.13 8.18
N ARG A 90 19.44 11.80 6.90
CA ARG A 90 18.19 11.66 6.13
C ARG A 90 18.19 10.43 5.25
N SER A 91 17.01 9.90 4.99
CA SER A 91 16.79 8.83 4.01
C SER A 91 17.20 9.24 2.59
N SER A 92 17.72 8.29 1.85
CA SER A 92 17.92 8.38 0.41
C SER A 92 16.59 8.24 -0.34
N VAL A 93 16.55 8.71 -1.58
CA VAL A 93 15.37 8.56 -2.45
C VAL A 93 15.65 7.48 -3.48
N ASP A 94 14.85 6.41 -3.44
CA ASP A 94 14.84 5.39 -4.49
C ASP A 94 13.49 5.39 -5.22
N LYS A 95 13.52 5.70 -6.52
CA LYS A 95 12.32 5.77 -7.35
C LYS A 95 11.83 4.40 -7.82
N GLN A 96 12.70 3.40 -7.83
CA GLN A 96 12.40 2.07 -8.38
C GLN A 96 12.01 1.08 -7.28
N ARG A 97 12.85 0.92 -6.27
CA ARG A 97 12.72 -0.08 -5.20
C ARG A 97 12.85 0.53 -3.80
N PRO A 98 12.03 1.53 -3.46
CA PRO A 98 12.10 2.15 -2.14
C PRO A 98 11.73 1.16 -1.05
N ASP A 99 12.37 1.29 0.11
CA ASP A 99 12.01 0.54 1.30
C ASP A 99 10.67 1.02 1.84
N ILE A 100 10.50 2.32 1.93
CA ILE A 100 9.30 2.96 2.46
C ILE A 100 8.60 3.78 1.36
N ARG A 101 7.32 3.51 1.16
CA ARG A 101 6.46 4.27 0.26
C ARG A 101 5.52 5.16 1.05
N ILE A 102 5.59 6.45 0.80
CA ILE A 102 4.71 7.47 1.38
C ILE A 102 3.73 7.87 0.30
N HIS A 103 2.44 7.81 0.59
CA HIS A 103 1.38 8.27 -0.31
C HIS A 103 0.75 9.53 0.24
N ALA A 104 0.44 10.46 -0.66
CA ALA A 104 -0.38 11.62 -0.35
C ALA A 104 -1.56 11.69 -1.31
N PHE A 105 -2.71 11.98 -0.77
CA PHE A 105 -3.93 12.21 -1.53
C PHE A 105 -4.45 13.61 -1.26
N LEU A 106 -4.68 14.37 -2.34
CA LEU A 106 -5.23 15.71 -2.29
C LEU A 106 -6.63 15.73 -2.90
N ASP A 107 -7.58 16.25 -2.15
CA ASP A 107 -8.89 16.65 -2.67
C ASP A 107 -8.96 18.20 -2.77
N ASP A 108 -10.16 18.76 -2.95
CA ASP A 108 -10.39 20.21 -3.04
C ASP A 108 -10.14 20.98 -1.73
N LYS A 109 -10.07 20.28 -0.59
CA LYS A 109 -10.02 20.88 0.76
C LYS A 109 -8.89 20.35 1.62
N THR A 110 -8.54 19.06 1.47
CA THR A 110 -7.64 18.39 2.41
C THR A 110 -6.49 17.67 1.71
N VAL A 111 -5.35 17.61 2.41
CA VAL A 111 -4.27 16.68 2.11
C VAL A 111 -4.27 15.57 3.16
N GLN A 112 -4.13 14.35 2.71
CA GLN A 112 -3.99 13.17 3.55
C GLN A 112 -2.63 12.53 3.24
N ILE A 113 -1.86 12.20 4.28
CA ILE A 113 -0.56 11.53 4.14
C ILE A 113 -0.65 10.15 4.78
N PHE A 114 -0.16 9.16 4.04
CA PHE A 114 -0.22 7.76 4.39
C PHE A 114 1.16 7.12 4.29
N ILE A 115 1.38 6.06 5.07
CA ILE A 115 2.45 5.10 4.85
C ILE A 115 1.85 3.85 4.18
N ASP A 116 2.53 3.36 3.15
CA ASP A 116 2.12 2.14 2.44
C ASP A 116 2.54 0.92 3.26
N THR A 117 1.57 0.15 3.70
CA THR A 117 1.80 -1.05 4.49
C THR A 117 1.87 -2.32 3.64
N SER A 118 1.50 -2.24 2.36
CA SER A 118 1.50 -3.37 1.43
C SER A 118 2.86 -3.61 0.76
N GLY A 119 3.62 -2.54 0.49
CA GLY A 119 4.85 -2.57 -0.30
C GLY A 119 4.54 -2.73 -1.79
N GLU A 120 4.74 -3.91 -2.38
CA GLU A 120 4.24 -4.21 -3.72
C GLU A 120 2.71 -4.24 -3.73
N ALA A 121 2.09 -4.00 -4.90
CA ALA A 121 0.65 -4.03 -5.04
C ALA A 121 0.07 -5.40 -4.64
N LEU A 122 -1.07 -5.42 -3.96
CA LEU A 122 -1.65 -6.65 -3.39
C LEU A 122 -2.09 -7.67 -4.44
N PHE A 123 -2.37 -7.23 -5.67
CA PHE A 123 -2.67 -8.18 -6.75
C PHE A 123 -1.47 -9.07 -7.13
N LYS A 124 -0.23 -8.64 -6.88
CA LYS A 124 0.95 -9.49 -7.04
C LYS A 124 1.00 -10.52 -5.90
N ARG A 125 0.26 -11.62 -6.05
CA ARG A 125 0.09 -12.67 -5.01
C ARG A 125 1.36 -13.47 -4.76
N GLY A 126 2.28 -13.54 -5.76
CA GLY A 126 3.52 -14.32 -5.70
C GLY A 126 3.45 -15.68 -6.38
N TYR A 127 2.30 -16.12 -6.85
CA TYR A 127 2.15 -17.40 -7.55
C TYR A 127 2.44 -17.34 -9.05
N ARG A 128 2.40 -16.16 -9.66
CA ARG A 128 2.60 -16.00 -11.10
C ARG A 128 4.06 -16.21 -11.47
N GLN A 129 4.33 -17.18 -12.34
CA GLN A 129 5.66 -17.48 -12.86
C GLN A 129 5.88 -16.81 -14.22
N ASP A 130 4.90 -16.90 -15.12
CA ASP A 130 4.94 -16.26 -16.43
C ASP A 130 3.84 -15.21 -16.57
N THR A 131 4.20 -14.08 -17.18
CA THR A 131 3.25 -13.05 -17.56
C THR A 131 3.13 -13.08 -19.09
N GLY A 132 2.05 -13.69 -19.57
CA GLY A 132 1.66 -13.51 -20.97
C GLY A 132 1.35 -12.04 -21.29
N GLU A 133 1.08 -11.71 -22.54
CA GLU A 133 0.67 -10.36 -22.91
C GLU A 133 -0.63 -9.97 -22.18
N ALA A 134 -0.60 -8.84 -21.43
CA ALA A 134 -1.73 -8.23 -20.71
C ALA A 134 -2.59 -9.20 -19.85
N PRO A 135 -2.02 -9.90 -18.86
CA PRO A 135 -2.77 -10.83 -18.04
C PRO A 135 -3.79 -10.10 -17.15
N LEU A 136 -4.93 -10.77 -16.89
CA LEU A 136 -5.91 -10.28 -15.91
C LEU A 136 -5.26 -10.15 -14.54
N ARG A 137 -5.49 -9.02 -13.87
CA ARG A 137 -4.97 -8.82 -12.49
C ARG A 137 -5.74 -9.72 -11.52
N GLU A 138 -5.02 -10.29 -10.57
CA GLU A 138 -5.53 -11.25 -9.59
C GLU A 138 -6.65 -10.67 -8.72
N ASN A 139 -6.52 -9.40 -8.30
CA ASN A 139 -7.56 -8.73 -7.52
C ASN A 139 -8.84 -8.47 -8.34
N LEU A 140 -8.73 -8.27 -9.64
CA LEU A 140 -9.89 -8.15 -10.53
C LEU A 140 -10.55 -9.50 -10.72
N ALA A 141 -9.78 -10.57 -10.96
CA ALA A 141 -10.30 -11.93 -11.05
C ALA A 141 -11.06 -12.33 -9.78
N ALA A 142 -10.47 -12.10 -8.61
CA ALA A 142 -11.14 -12.34 -7.34
C ALA A 142 -12.41 -11.49 -7.18
N GLY A 143 -12.39 -10.23 -7.60
CA GLY A 143 -13.55 -9.35 -7.58
C GLY A 143 -14.70 -9.85 -8.45
N LEU A 144 -14.41 -10.37 -9.65
CA LEU A 144 -15.41 -10.96 -10.54
C LEU A 144 -16.06 -12.21 -9.93
N LEU A 145 -15.25 -13.10 -9.32
CA LEU A 145 -15.76 -14.29 -8.63
C LEU A 145 -16.70 -13.91 -7.48
N LEU A 146 -16.30 -12.97 -6.64
CA LEU A 146 -17.11 -12.49 -5.51
C LEU A 146 -18.41 -11.81 -5.98
N LEU A 147 -18.35 -11.02 -7.05
CA LEU A 147 -19.54 -10.37 -7.64
C LEU A 147 -20.49 -11.40 -8.25
N ALA A 148 -19.97 -12.50 -8.79
CA ALA A 148 -20.76 -13.64 -9.27
C ALA A 148 -21.35 -14.51 -8.14
N GLY A 149 -21.07 -14.18 -6.87
CA GLY A 149 -21.53 -14.95 -5.71
C GLY A 149 -20.76 -16.25 -5.48
N TYR A 150 -19.60 -16.44 -6.11
CA TYR A 150 -18.79 -17.64 -5.90
C TYR A 150 -18.16 -17.65 -4.50
N ASP A 151 -18.46 -18.67 -3.72
CA ASP A 151 -18.01 -18.88 -2.35
C ASP A 151 -17.11 -20.12 -2.18
N GLY A 152 -16.90 -20.88 -3.27
CA GLY A 152 -16.10 -22.10 -3.27
C GLY A 152 -16.89 -23.38 -3.00
N SER A 153 -18.19 -23.32 -2.73
CA SER A 153 -19.04 -24.49 -2.47
C SER A 153 -19.49 -25.22 -3.75
N GLN A 154 -19.41 -24.52 -4.89
CA GLN A 154 -19.87 -25.03 -6.19
C GLN A 154 -18.70 -25.43 -7.09
N PRO A 155 -18.87 -26.40 -8.01
CA PRO A 155 -17.88 -26.64 -9.05
C PRO A 155 -17.61 -25.37 -9.89
N PHE A 156 -16.35 -25.16 -10.22
CA PHE A 156 -15.92 -24.03 -11.04
C PHE A 156 -15.30 -24.52 -12.36
N GLN A 157 -15.70 -23.94 -13.48
CA GLN A 157 -15.12 -24.21 -14.78
C GLN A 157 -14.81 -22.92 -15.51
N ASP A 158 -13.61 -22.83 -16.09
CA ASP A 158 -13.17 -21.72 -16.93
C ASP A 158 -12.70 -22.25 -18.28
N PRO A 159 -13.58 -22.29 -19.30
CA PRO A 159 -13.27 -22.89 -20.61
C PRO A 159 -12.28 -22.02 -21.43
N PHE A 160 -12.04 -20.77 -21.04
CA PHE A 160 -11.15 -19.84 -21.71
C PHE A 160 -10.07 -19.30 -20.75
N CYS A 161 -9.53 -20.17 -19.92
CA CYS A 161 -8.73 -19.82 -18.74
C CYS A 161 -7.48 -18.95 -18.99
N GLY A 162 -6.93 -18.93 -20.21
CA GLY A 162 -5.67 -18.22 -20.51
C GLY A 162 -4.56 -18.66 -19.55
N SER A 163 -4.01 -17.72 -18.79
CA SER A 163 -3.00 -18.01 -17.75
C SER A 163 -3.58 -18.58 -16.44
N GLY A 164 -4.85 -18.97 -16.42
CA GLY A 164 -5.52 -19.58 -15.28
C GLY A 164 -5.82 -18.63 -14.11
N THR A 165 -5.73 -17.31 -14.27
CA THR A 165 -5.85 -16.36 -13.16
C THR A 165 -7.18 -16.50 -12.42
N ILE A 166 -8.32 -16.63 -13.14
CA ILE A 166 -9.64 -16.77 -12.51
C ILE A 166 -9.73 -18.12 -11.80
N ALA A 167 -9.30 -19.22 -12.45
CA ALA A 167 -9.31 -20.56 -11.87
C ALA A 167 -8.45 -20.65 -10.59
N ILE A 168 -7.27 -20.01 -10.57
CA ILE A 168 -6.40 -19.97 -9.39
C ILE A 168 -7.06 -19.18 -8.24
N GLU A 169 -7.64 -18.01 -8.53
CA GLU A 169 -8.35 -17.24 -7.50
C GLU A 169 -9.60 -17.96 -6.99
N ALA A 170 -10.32 -18.71 -7.85
CA ALA A 170 -11.43 -19.58 -7.44
C ALA A 170 -10.94 -20.68 -6.49
N ALA A 171 -9.84 -21.35 -6.81
CA ALA A 171 -9.24 -22.36 -5.93
C ALA A 171 -8.81 -21.77 -4.59
N LEU A 172 -8.23 -20.55 -4.56
CA LEU A 172 -7.87 -19.87 -3.31
C LEU A 172 -9.08 -19.49 -2.46
N ILE A 173 -10.25 -19.21 -3.08
CA ILE A 173 -11.51 -18.99 -2.37
C ILE A 173 -12.02 -20.32 -1.79
N ALA A 174 -12.11 -21.38 -2.60
CA ALA A 174 -12.59 -22.68 -2.17
C ALA A 174 -11.75 -23.29 -1.03
N LEU A 175 -10.43 -23.11 -1.07
CA LEU A 175 -9.50 -23.55 -0.03
C LEU A 175 -9.45 -22.60 1.18
N ASN A 176 -10.22 -21.53 1.20
CA ASN A 176 -10.15 -20.46 2.19
C ASN A 176 -8.71 -19.96 2.44
N ARG A 177 -7.87 -19.98 1.41
CA ARG A 177 -6.45 -19.59 1.51
C ARG A 177 -6.29 -18.08 1.39
N ALA A 178 -5.60 -17.47 2.34
CA ALA A 178 -5.35 -16.04 2.33
C ALA A 178 -4.51 -15.63 1.10
N PRO A 179 -4.95 -14.63 0.31
CA PRO A 179 -4.26 -14.25 -0.94
C PRO A 179 -2.86 -13.67 -0.71
N GLY A 180 -2.58 -13.16 0.49
CA GLY A 180 -1.30 -12.59 0.84
C GLY A 180 -0.28 -13.56 1.45
N ILE A 181 -0.63 -14.86 1.61
CA ILE A 181 0.19 -15.81 2.40
C ILE A 181 1.61 -16.05 1.83
N MET A 182 1.79 -15.92 0.52
CA MET A 182 3.06 -16.20 -0.18
C MET A 182 3.93 -14.97 -0.39
N ARG A 183 3.57 -13.81 0.16
CA ARG A 183 4.28 -12.56 -0.11
C ARG A 183 4.81 -11.89 1.16
N ARG A 184 5.75 -10.97 0.97
CA ARG A 184 6.17 -10.02 2.02
C ARG A 184 5.41 -8.70 1.87
N PHE A 185 5.30 -7.96 2.97
CA PHE A 185 4.57 -6.71 3.04
C PHE A 185 5.47 -5.54 3.45
N GLY A 186 5.07 -4.33 3.05
CA GLY A 186 5.79 -3.11 3.41
C GLY A 186 5.83 -2.85 4.91
N PHE A 187 4.79 -3.26 5.66
CA PHE A 187 4.75 -3.07 7.11
C PHE A 187 5.84 -3.87 7.85
N GLU A 188 6.38 -4.94 7.27
CA GLU A 188 7.46 -5.74 7.87
C GLU A 188 8.78 -4.95 8.01
N LYS A 189 8.93 -3.84 7.28
CA LYS A 189 10.07 -2.92 7.37
C LYS A 189 9.86 -1.76 8.35
N LEU A 190 8.65 -1.58 8.86
CA LEU A 190 8.34 -0.47 9.75
C LEU A 190 8.83 -0.74 11.18
N GLN A 191 9.33 0.29 11.86
CA GLN A 191 9.77 0.23 13.27
C GLN A 191 8.68 -0.30 14.22
N LYS A 192 7.41 0.00 13.91
CA LYS A 192 6.25 -0.47 14.68
C LYS A 192 5.81 -1.89 14.33
N HIS A 193 6.57 -2.61 13.50
CA HIS A 193 6.23 -4.00 13.19
C HIS A 193 6.30 -4.87 14.45
N ASP A 194 5.25 -5.65 14.68
CA ASP A 194 5.19 -6.67 15.74
C ASP A 194 5.24 -8.07 15.11
N PRO A 195 6.44 -8.71 15.08
CA PRO A 195 6.60 -10.03 14.49
C PRO A 195 5.78 -11.11 15.18
N ALA A 196 5.59 -11.03 16.53
CA ALA A 196 4.84 -12.02 17.27
C ALA A 196 3.35 -11.95 16.94
N LEU A 197 2.79 -10.74 16.87
CA LEU A 197 1.42 -10.53 16.41
C LEU A 197 1.24 -11.01 14.97
N TRP A 198 2.21 -10.70 14.09
CA TRP A 198 2.16 -11.10 12.69
C TRP A 198 2.15 -12.63 12.53
N GLN A 199 2.97 -13.36 13.28
CA GLN A 199 2.99 -14.83 13.23
C GLN A 199 1.68 -15.46 13.73
N ARG A 200 0.98 -14.83 14.68
CA ARG A 200 -0.34 -15.31 15.15
C ARG A 200 -1.47 -15.08 14.15
N ILE A 201 -1.31 -14.12 13.23
CA ILE A 201 -2.31 -13.79 12.21
C ILE A 201 -2.16 -14.66 10.96
N LYS A 202 -0.94 -15.14 10.65
CA LYS A 202 -0.64 -16.05 9.55
C LYS A 202 -1.20 -17.46 9.79
#